data_0dcda293439bd106f01d8e0596fb3029
#
_entry.id   0dcda293439bd106f01d8e0596fb3029
#
_cell.length_a   1.000
_cell.length_b   1.000
_cell.length_c   1.000
_cell.angle_alpha   90.00
_cell.angle_beta   90.00
_cell.angle_gamma   90.00
#
_symmetry.space_group_name_H-M   'P 1'
#
loop_
_entity.id
_entity.type
_entity.pdbx_description
1 polymer ?
#
loop_
_entity_poly.entity_id
_entity_poly.type
_entity_poly.pdbx_seq_one_letter_code
_entity_poly.pdbx_strand_id
1 'polypeptide(L)'
;CTALTKINLPASVTAIASGAFGSCTSLESINLDNISSIGKFAFYNCTGLTELTLGENPVDISRKAFSGCSNITKVTVKNSETSLDSTGLAELENLSIYGHINSVAQLFADKNDIPFYDLKTGERIINEWVVDNEGVVWGYKGNETDIVIPREVNGIAINKIGENAFANSKITSVEME
;
A
#
# COMPACT_ATOMS: atom_id res chain seq x y z
N CYS A 1 -7.75 8.11 -23.30
CA CYS A 1 -7.57 7.31 -24.54
C CYS A 1 -8.12 5.91 -24.33
N THR A 2 -9.29 5.60 -24.88
CA THR A 2 -10.00 4.33 -24.59
C THR A 2 -9.49 3.11 -25.40
N ALA A 3 -8.62 3.31 -26.39
CA ALA A 3 -8.08 2.24 -27.23
C ALA A 3 -6.63 1.85 -26.91
N LEU A 4 -5.98 2.57 -25.98
CA LEU A 4 -4.60 2.27 -25.57
C LEU A 4 -4.58 1.04 -24.67
N THR A 5 -3.96 -0.06 -25.11
CA THR A 5 -3.87 -1.32 -24.36
C THR A 5 -2.55 -1.48 -23.63
N LYS A 6 -1.47 -0.96 -24.20
CA LYS A 6 -0.13 -1.08 -23.63
C LYS A 6 0.71 0.14 -23.96
N ILE A 7 1.56 0.56 -23.04
CA ILE A 7 2.56 1.58 -23.27
C ILE A 7 3.91 1.14 -22.70
N ASN A 8 4.97 1.33 -23.46
CA ASN A 8 6.34 1.13 -23.02
C ASN A 8 6.98 2.50 -22.85
N LEU A 9 7.28 2.87 -21.62
CA LEU A 9 7.99 4.11 -21.31
C LEU A 9 9.50 3.87 -21.44
N PRO A 10 10.24 4.75 -22.15
CA PRO A 10 11.70 4.67 -22.16
C PRO A 10 12.25 4.97 -20.77
N ALA A 11 13.45 4.45 -20.46
CA ALA A 11 14.09 4.61 -19.15
C ALA A 11 14.35 6.08 -18.77
N SER A 12 14.39 6.99 -19.73
CA SER A 12 14.51 8.44 -19.50
C SER A 12 13.26 9.08 -18.93
N VAL A 13 12.08 8.41 -19.01
CA VAL A 13 10.84 8.91 -18.41
C VAL A 13 10.79 8.50 -16.96
N THR A 14 10.88 9.48 -16.08
CA THR A 14 10.88 9.28 -14.62
C THR A 14 9.62 9.84 -13.92
N ALA A 15 8.78 10.55 -14.65
CA ALA A 15 7.57 11.16 -14.10
C ALA A 15 6.35 10.99 -15.03
N ILE A 16 5.20 10.77 -14.40
CA ILE A 16 3.90 10.73 -15.07
C ILE A 16 3.09 11.93 -14.56
N ALA A 17 2.74 12.83 -15.48
CA ALA A 17 2.02 14.05 -15.15
C ALA A 17 0.58 13.78 -14.71
N SER A 18 -0.04 14.77 -14.05
CA SER A 18 -1.44 14.70 -13.63
C SER A 18 -2.37 14.39 -14.82
N GLY A 19 -3.23 13.37 -14.64
CA GLY A 19 -4.22 12.95 -15.64
C GLY A 19 -3.65 12.32 -16.91
N ALA A 20 -2.34 12.05 -17.00
CA ALA A 20 -1.68 11.63 -18.24
C ALA A 20 -2.34 10.42 -18.93
N PHE A 21 -2.84 9.45 -18.15
CA PHE A 21 -3.54 8.25 -18.62
C PHE A 21 -4.97 8.18 -18.12
N GLY A 22 -5.54 9.30 -17.66
CA GLY A 22 -6.92 9.30 -17.15
C GLY A 22 -7.91 8.74 -18.18
N SER A 23 -8.77 7.82 -17.72
CA SER A 23 -9.77 7.12 -18.53
C SER A 23 -9.19 6.32 -19.73
N CYS A 24 -7.96 5.83 -19.61
CA CYS A 24 -7.43 4.82 -20.53
C CYS A 24 -7.99 3.45 -20.15
N THR A 25 -9.28 3.22 -20.41
CA THR A 25 -10.03 2.06 -19.92
C THR A 25 -9.57 0.71 -20.46
N SER A 26 -8.85 0.70 -21.58
CA SER A 26 -8.28 -0.52 -22.18
C SER A 26 -6.82 -0.74 -21.80
N LEU A 27 -6.20 0.14 -21.00
CA LEU A 27 -4.80 -0.01 -20.59
C LEU A 27 -4.64 -1.19 -19.65
N GLU A 28 -4.04 -2.27 -20.13
CA GLU A 28 -3.85 -3.53 -19.40
C GLU A 28 -2.58 -3.55 -18.55
N SER A 29 -1.53 -2.91 -19.04
CA SER A 29 -0.23 -2.91 -18.36
C SER A 29 0.59 -1.67 -18.66
N ILE A 30 1.40 -1.28 -17.69
CA ILE A 30 2.38 -0.21 -17.80
C ILE A 30 3.61 -0.58 -16.95
N ASN A 31 4.81 -0.33 -17.51
CA ASN A 31 6.05 -0.45 -16.74
C ASN A 31 6.34 0.85 -15.98
N LEU A 32 6.43 0.77 -14.65
CA LEU A 32 6.72 1.89 -13.76
C LEU A 32 8.09 1.77 -13.07
N ASP A 33 8.97 0.87 -13.50
CA ASP A 33 10.25 0.58 -12.82
C ASP A 33 11.15 1.81 -12.66
N ASN A 34 11.14 2.74 -13.61
CA ASN A 34 11.97 3.95 -13.58
C ASN A 34 11.21 5.21 -13.12
N ILE A 35 9.95 5.06 -12.73
CA ILE A 35 9.12 6.19 -12.34
C ILE A 35 9.42 6.56 -10.89
N SER A 36 9.68 7.83 -10.65
CA SER A 36 9.87 8.43 -9.32
C SER A 36 8.71 9.35 -8.91
N SER A 37 7.81 9.69 -9.84
CA SER A 37 6.69 10.58 -9.55
C SER A 37 5.47 10.24 -10.39
N ILE A 38 4.31 10.12 -9.74
CA ILE A 38 3.00 9.88 -10.39
C ILE A 38 2.04 10.98 -9.95
N GLY A 39 1.58 11.78 -10.90
CA GLY A 39 0.72 12.92 -10.68
C GLY A 39 -0.72 12.57 -10.30
N LYS A 40 -1.45 13.55 -9.79
CA LYS A 40 -2.85 13.43 -9.36
C LYS A 40 -3.72 12.93 -10.52
N PHE A 41 -4.56 11.92 -10.27
CA PHE A 41 -5.43 11.31 -11.28
C PHE A 41 -4.70 10.72 -12.50
N ALA A 42 -3.40 10.45 -12.42
CA ALA A 42 -2.60 9.99 -13.57
C ALA A 42 -3.19 8.77 -14.27
N PHE A 43 -3.80 7.85 -13.52
CA PHE A 43 -4.47 6.64 -13.99
C PHE A 43 -5.95 6.58 -13.58
N TYR A 44 -6.58 7.73 -13.35
CA TYR A 44 -8.00 7.77 -12.97
C TYR A 44 -8.86 6.96 -13.95
N ASN A 45 -9.71 6.05 -13.45
CA ASN A 45 -10.59 5.19 -14.25
C ASN A 45 -9.87 4.34 -15.31
N CYS A 46 -8.61 3.92 -15.09
CA CYS A 46 -7.96 2.92 -15.92
C CYS A 46 -8.45 1.51 -15.54
N THR A 47 -9.66 1.17 -15.94
CA THR A 47 -10.31 -0.09 -15.56
C THR A 47 -9.71 -1.34 -16.21
N GLY A 48 -8.87 -1.19 -17.24
CA GLY A 48 -8.12 -2.30 -17.84
C GLY A 48 -6.95 -2.79 -16.99
N LEU A 49 -6.41 -1.94 -16.09
CA LEU A 49 -5.28 -2.33 -15.24
C LEU A 49 -5.70 -3.37 -14.21
N THR A 50 -4.98 -4.49 -14.17
CA THR A 50 -5.20 -5.59 -13.22
C THR A 50 -4.08 -5.73 -12.21
N GLU A 51 -2.87 -5.31 -12.57
CA GLU A 51 -1.70 -5.34 -11.70
C GLU A 51 -0.87 -4.06 -11.86
N LEU A 52 -0.17 -3.69 -10.78
CA LEU A 52 0.82 -2.61 -10.77
C LEU A 52 2.12 -3.12 -10.18
N THR A 53 3.25 -2.70 -10.76
CA THR A 53 4.57 -2.90 -10.18
C THR A 53 5.29 -1.56 -10.08
N LEU A 54 5.58 -1.13 -8.86
CA LEU A 54 6.39 0.04 -8.54
C LEU A 54 7.84 -0.41 -8.36
N GLY A 55 8.78 0.35 -8.93
CA GLY A 55 10.20 -0.02 -9.00
C GLY A 55 10.96 0.06 -7.68
N GLU A 56 12.29 -0.14 -7.78
CA GLU A 56 13.23 -0.10 -6.64
C GLU A 56 13.46 1.31 -6.08
N ASN A 57 13.19 2.36 -6.85
CA ASN A 57 13.32 3.73 -6.40
C ASN A 57 12.06 4.17 -5.65
N PRO A 58 12.18 5.06 -4.64
CA PRO A 58 11.02 5.67 -4.01
C PRO A 58 10.15 6.39 -5.04
N VAL A 59 8.84 6.16 -4.98
CA VAL A 59 7.86 6.78 -5.87
C VAL A 59 6.98 7.74 -5.08
N ASP A 60 6.98 9.01 -5.46
CA ASP A 60 6.01 9.99 -4.97
C ASP A 60 4.69 9.84 -5.75
N ILE A 61 3.67 9.33 -5.09
CA ILE A 61 2.37 9.07 -5.71
C ILE A 61 1.36 10.09 -5.19
N SER A 62 0.93 10.97 -6.08
CA SER A 62 -0.05 11.99 -5.74
C SER A 62 -1.44 11.40 -5.47
N ARG A 63 -2.22 12.18 -4.73
CA ARG A 63 -3.59 11.83 -4.31
C ARG A 63 -4.44 11.39 -5.50
N LYS A 64 -5.18 10.25 -5.31
CA LYS A 64 -6.13 9.69 -6.27
C LYS A 64 -5.52 9.31 -7.63
N ALA A 65 -4.22 9.02 -7.66
CA ALA A 65 -3.54 8.62 -8.88
C ALA A 65 -4.20 7.40 -9.56
N PHE A 66 -4.69 6.43 -8.77
CA PHE A 66 -5.31 5.18 -9.22
C PHE A 66 -6.81 5.07 -8.87
N SER A 67 -7.45 6.17 -8.50
CA SER A 67 -8.88 6.15 -8.17
C SER A 67 -9.71 5.67 -9.36
N GLY A 68 -10.65 4.74 -9.14
CA GLY A 68 -11.48 4.14 -10.18
C GLY A 68 -10.81 3.05 -11.03
N CYS A 69 -9.59 2.62 -10.69
CA CYS A 69 -8.94 1.44 -11.30
C CYS A 69 -9.51 0.14 -10.70
N SER A 70 -10.80 -0.10 -10.88
CA SER A 70 -11.59 -1.12 -10.15
C SER A 70 -11.12 -2.57 -10.31
N ASN A 71 -10.31 -2.86 -11.33
CA ASN A 71 -9.85 -4.23 -11.61
C ASN A 71 -8.43 -4.53 -11.13
N ILE A 72 -7.77 -3.58 -10.45
CA ILE A 72 -6.46 -3.87 -9.84
C ILE A 72 -6.67 -4.81 -8.66
N THR A 73 -6.05 -5.98 -8.74
CA THR A 73 -6.07 -7.01 -7.69
C THR A 73 -4.71 -7.23 -7.06
N LYS A 74 -3.64 -6.72 -7.68
CA LYS A 74 -2.29 -6.90 -7.20
C LYS A 74 -1.45 -5.63 -7.38
N VAL A 75 -0.81 -5.22 -6.29
CA VAL A 75 0.21 -4.15 -6.31
C VAL A 75 1.49 -4.68 -5.72
N THR A 76 2.57 -4.62 -6.49
CA THR A 76 3.93 -4.96 -6.05
C THR A 76 4.71 -3.68 -5.80
N VAL A 77 5.25 -3.53 -4.59
CA VAL A 77 6.03 -2.37 -4.16
C VAL A 77 7.44 -2.83 -3.79
N LYS A 78 8.40 -2.57 -4.67
CA LYS A 78 9.78 -3.04 -4.47
C LYS A 78 10.59 -2.13 -3.53
N ASN A 79 10.21 -0.87 -3.39
CA ASN A 79 10.86 0.08 -2.48
C ASN A 79 10.14 0.15 -1.14
N SER A 80 10.87 0.07 -0.02
CA SER A 80 10.30 0.04 1.33
C SER A 80 9.69 1.37 1.79
N GLU A 81 10.09 2.50 1.19
CA GLU A 81 9.68 3.85 1.58
C GLU A 81 8.51 4.40 0.74
N THR A 82 8.09 3.67 -0.30
CA THR A 82 6.99 4.12 -1.17
C THR A 82 5.65 4.03 -0.45
N SER A 83 4.99 5.18 -0.23
CA SER A 83 3.66 5.25 0.37
C SER A 83 2.56 5.02 -0.66
N LEU A 84 1.53 4.29 -0.24
CA LEU A 84 0.29 4.07 -1.00
C LEU A 84 -0.88 4.89 -0.45
N ASP A 85 -0.65 5.72 0.56
CA ASP A 85 -1.69 6.54 1.17
C ASP A 85 -2.33 7.51 0.17
N SER A 86 -3.63 7.70 0.29
CA SER A 86 -4.41 8.62 -0.56
C SER A 86 -4.38 8.34 -2.07
N THR A 87 -3.78 7.25 -2.53
CA THR A 87 -3.65 6.91 -3.97
C THR A 87 -4.96 6.49 -4.63
N GLY A 88 -5.96 6.09 -3.83
CA GLY A 88 -7.23 5.50 -4.28
C GLY A 88 -7.23 3.97 -4.29
N LEU A 89 -6.12 3.34 -3.88
CA LEU A 89 -6.00 1.87 -3.84
C LEU A 89 -6.73 1.24 -2.63
N ALA A 90 -6.87 1.96 -1.51
CA ALA A 90 -7.59 1.47 -0.34
C ALA A 90 -9.09 1.21 -0.58
N GLU A 91 -9.64 1.76 -1.67
CA GLU A 91 -11.05 1.61 -2.04
C GLU A 91 -11.34 0.30 -2.81
N LEU A 92 -10.30 -0.52 -3.09
CA LEU A 92 -10.42 -1.73 -3.92
C LEU A 92 -10.69 -2.98 -3.06
N GLU A 93 -11.78 -3.70 -3.36
CA GLU A 93 -12.27 -4.82 -2.55
C GLU A 93 -11.37 -6.08 -2.60
N ASN A 94 -10.70 -6.32 -3.73
CA ASN A 94 -9.93 -7.56 -3.97
C ASN A 94 -8.42 -7.31 -4.10
N LEU A 95 -7.93 -6.21 -3.55
CA LEU A 95 -6.53 -5.85 -3.63
C LEU A 95 -5.67 -6.74 -2.73
N SER A 96 -4.51 -7.13 -3.24
CA SER A 96 -3.41 -7.72 -2.48
C SER A 96 -2.13 -6.92 -2.72
N ILE A 97 -1.34 -6.70 -1.67
CA ILE A 97 -0.09 -5.97 -1.76
C ILE A 97 1.08 -6.91 -1.52
N TYR A 98 2.10 -6.79 -2.36
CA TYR A 98 3.37 -7.48 -2.27
C TYR A 98 4.47 -6.47 -2.02
N GLY A 99 5.24 -6.64 -0.94
CA GLY A 99 6.27 -5.68 -0.55
C GLY A 99 7.26 -6.29 0.42
N HIS A 100 8.19 -5.48 0.92
CA HIS A 100 9.10 -5.88 1.98
C HIS A 100 8.42 -5.82 3.34
N ILE A 101 8.76 -6.77 4.23
CA ILE A 101 8.32 -6.74 5.64
C ILE A 101 8.83 -5.43 6.27
N ASN A 102 8.01 -4.83 7.13
CA ASN A 102 8.25 -3.55 7.79
C ASN A 102 8.33 -2.33 6.85
N SER A 103 7.82 -2.47 5.62
CA SER A 103 7.74 -1.35 4.68
C SER A 103 6.51 -0.45 4.94
N VAL A 104 6.56 0.76 4.37
CA VAL A 104 5.41 1.68 4.37
C VAL A 104 4.21 1.05 3.65
N ALA A 105 4.45 0.22 2.62
CA ALA A 105 3.40 -0.52 1.93
C ALA A 105 2.74 -1.59 2.81
N GLN A 106 3.49 -2.27 3.69
CA GLN A 106 2.90 -3.17 4.68
C GLN A 106 2.03 -2.41 5.68
N LEU A 107 2.52 -1.29 6.22
CA LEU A 107 1.73 -0.47 7.13
C LEU A 107 0.41 0.01 6.50
N PHE A 108 0.45 0.41 5.21
CA PHE A 108 -0.76 0.76 4.45
C PHE A 108 -1.71 -0.44 4.37
N ALA A 109 -1.21 -1.63 4.03
CA ALA A 109 -2.01 -2.85 3.95
C ALA A 109 -2.63 -3.20 5.29
N ASP A 110 -1.85 -3.14 6.36
CA ASP A 110 -2.30 -3.42 7.73
C ASP A 110 -3.38 -2.42 8.20
N LYS A 111 -3.24 -1.13 7.91
CA LYS A 111 -4.24 -0.09 8.26
C LYS A 111 -5.56 -0.23 7.50
N ASN A 112 -5.55 -0.82 6.32
CA ASN A 112 -6.72 -0.91 5.44
C ASN A 112 -7.28 -2.34 5.31
N ASP A 113 -6.83 -3.29 6.12
CA ASP A 113 -7.23 -4.71 6.09
C ASP A 113 -7.01 -5.40 4.73
N ILE A 114 -5.98 -4.94 4.00
CA ILE A 114 -5.59 -5.49 2.70
C ILE A 114 -4.60 -6.65 2.92
N PRO A 115 -4.78 -7.82 2.29
CA PRO A 115 -3.81 -8.90 2.33
C PRO A 115 -2.42 -8.44 1.90
N PHE A 116 -1.41 -8.68 2.75
CA PHE A 116 -0.01 -8.38 2.46
C PHE A 116 0.81 -9.65 2.32
N TYR A 117 1.70 -9.66 1.34
CA TYR A 117 2.60 -10.78 1.03
C TYR A 117 4.05 -10.29 1.02
N ASP A 118 4.94 -11.02 1.68
CA ASP A 118 6.37 -10.74 1.60
C ASP A 118 6.89 -10.95 0.17
N LEU A 119 7.49 -9.92 -0.39
CA LEU A 119 8.02 -9.93 -1.76
C LEU A 119 9.11 -10.98 -1.96
N LYS A 120 9.86 -11.32 -0.90
CA LYS A 120 10.98 -12.26 -0.95
C LYS A 120 10.53 -13.72 -0.91
N THR A 121 9.57 -14.06 -0.06
CA THR A 121 9.12 -15.44 0.17
C THR A 121 7.81 -15.76 -0.54
N GLY A 122 7.02 -14.75 -0.87
CA GLY A 122 5.65 -14.90 -1.37
C GLY A 122 4.64 -15.31 -0.31
N GLU A 123 5.05 -15.40 0.96
CA GLU A 123 4.18 -15.81 2.06
C GLU A 123 3.27 -14.66 2.50
N ARG A 124 2.03 -15.00 2.85
CA ARG A 124 1.10 -14.04 3.44
C ARG A 124 1.54 -13.69 4.85
N ILE A 125 1.68 -12.40 5.12
CA ILE A 125 1.97 -11.90 6.46
C ILE A 125 0.65 -11.57 7.17
N ILE A 126 0.47 -12.13 8.36
CA ILE A 126 -0.71 -11.90 9.21
C ILE A 126 -0.20 -11.26 10.49
N ASN A 127 -0.51 -9.99 10.67
CA ASN A 127 -0.17 -9.24 11.87
C ASN A 127 -1.44 -8.90 12.65
N GLU A 128 -1.45 -9.21 13.93
CA GLU A 128 -2.48 -8.71 14.86
C GLU A 128 -2.19 -7.26 15.26
N TRP A 129 -0.93 -6.87 15.28
CA TRP A 129 -0.48 -5.53 15.62
C TRP A 129 -0.19 -4.71 14.37
N VAL A 130 -0.76 -3.52 14.30
CA VAL A 130 -0.45 -2.52 13.26
C VAL A 130 0.65 -1.62 13.80
N VAL A 131 1.86 -1.80 13.32
CA VAL A 131 3.07 -1.09 13.80
C VAL A 131 3.82 -0.53 12.61
N ASP A 132 4.30 0.71 12.72
CA ASP A 132 5.18 1.31 11.73
C ASP A 132 6.66 0.99 11.99
N ASN A 133 7.53 1.39 11.06
CA ASN A 133 8.97 1.17 11.15
C ASN A 133 9.67 1.98 12.25
N GLU A 134 8.97 2.93 12.87
CA GLU A 134 9.44 3.71 14.02
C GLU A 134 9.03 3.11 15.37
N GLY A 135 8.29 2.00 15.38
CA GLY A 135 7.81 1.32 16.58
C GLY A 135 6.57 1.97 17.21
N VAL A 136 5.79 2.69 16.42
CA VAL A 136 4.51 3.25 16.87
C VAL A 136 3.39 2.25 16.60
N VAL A 137 2.64 1.88 17.64
CA VAL A 137 1.43 1.04 17.52
C VAL A 137 0.26 1.91 17.04
N TRP A 138 -0.33 1.53 15.92
CA TRP A 138 -1.50 2.19 15.31
C TRP A 138 -2.80 1.42 15.48
N GLY A 139 -2.74 0.17 15.95
CA GLY A 139 -3.94 -0.62 16.18
C GLY A 139 -3.66 -2.07 16.56
N TYR A 140 -4.73 -2.76 16.94
CA TYR A 140 -4.76 -4.19 17.21
C TYR A 140 -5.94 -4.82 16.48
N LYS A 141 -5.70 -5.92 15.77
CA LYS A 141 -6.68 -6.65 14.93
C LYS A 141 -7.10 -8.00 15.52
N GLY A 142 -6.48 -8.40 16.64
CA GLY A 142 -6.87 -9.61 17.37
C GLY A 142 -8.28 -9.49 17.98
N ASN A 143 -8.74 -10.58 18.57
CA ASN A 143 -10.09 -10.68 19.14
C ASN A 143 -10.13 -10.51 20.66
N GLU A 144 -8.98 -10.47 21.31
CA GLU A 144 -8.87 -10.31 22.76
C GLU A 144 -9.32 -8.91 23.20
N THR A 145 -9.94 -8.85 24.37
CA THR A 145 -10.37 -7.60 25.02
C THR A 145 -9.37 -7.10 26.05
N ASP A 146 -8.58 -8.02 26.59
CA ASP A 146 -7.48 -7.74 27.52
C ASP A 146 -6.19 -8.06 26.80
N ILE A 147 -5.43 -7.03 26.43
CA ILE A 147 -4.27 -7.17 25.56
C ILE A 147 -2.98 -6.79 26.28
N VAL A 148 -1.91 -7.47 25.90
CA VAL A 148 -0.55 -7.14 26.32
C VAL A 148 0.22 -6.68 25.08
N ILE A 149 0.68 -5.44 25.09
CA ILE A 149 1.50 -4.90 23.99
C ILE A 149 2.88 -5.54 24.11
N PRO A 150 3.35 -6.27 23.10
CA PRO A 150 4.66 -6.90 23.14
C PRO A 150 5.78 -5.85 23.07
N ARG A 151 6.98 -6.20 23.55
CA ARG A 151 8.15 -5.32 23.44
C ARG A 151 8.59 -5.07 22.01
N GLU A 152 8.30 -6.01 21.11
CA GLU A 152 8.63 -5.90 19.69
C GLU A 152 7.60 -6.60 18.81
N VAL A 153 7.44 -6.12 17.59
CA VAL A 153 6.65 -6.75 16.51
C VAL A 153 7.53 -6.83 15.26
N ASN A 154 7.71 -8.03 14.72
CA ASN A 154 8.56 -8.30 13.55
C ASN A 154 10.00 -7.73 13.69
N GLY A 155 10.56 -7.75 14.90
CA GLY A 155 11.89 -7.20 15.19
C GLY A 155 11.94 -5.67 15.34
N ILE A 156 10.79 -4.98 15.33
CA ILE A 156 10.68 -3.55 15.62
C ILE A 156 10.30 -3.36 17.08
N ALA A 157 11.18 -2.72 17.86
CA ALA A 157 10.89 -2.40 19.25
C ALA A 157 9.74 -1.40 19.37
N ILE A 158 8.75 -1.70 20.20
CA ILE A 158 7.63 -0.81 20.45
C ILE A 158 8.05 0.29 21.41
N ASN A 159 7.84 1.52 21.04
CA ASN A 159 8.24 2.70 21.82
C ASN A 159 7.13 3.74 21.99
N LYS A 160 6.01 3.61 21.27
CA LYS A 160 4.93 4.60 21.30
C LYS A 160 3.58 3.97 20.93
N ILE A 161 2.53 4.49 21.53
CA ILE A 161 1.14 4.26 21.11
C ILE A 161 0.70 5.46 20.27
N GLY A 162 0.24 5.20 19.06
CA GLY A 162 -0.25 6.20 18.13
C GLY A 162 -1.58 6.82 18.57
N GLU A 163 -1.92 7.96 17.99
CA GLU A 163 -3.19 8.62 18.24
C GLU A 163 -4.35 7.72 17.77
N ASN A 164 -5.36 7.55 18.64
CA ASN A 164 -6.54 6.73 18.38
C ASN A 164 -6.26 5.24 18.09
N ALA A 165 -5.09 4.70 18.46
CA ALA A 165 -4.68 3.31 18.19
C ALA A 165 -5.75 2.27 18.58
N PHE A 166 -6.47 2.50 19.69
CA PHE A 166 -7.51 1.59 20.19
C PHE A 166 -8.91 2.22 20.17
N ALA A 167 -9.10 3.35 19.46
CA ALA A 167 -10.39 4.01 19.37
C ALA A 167 -11.43 3.09 18.69
N ASN A 168 -12.65 3.06 19.25
CA ASN A 168 -13.76 2.22 18.78
C ASN A 168 -13.47 0.70 18.78
N SER A 169 -12.42 0.25 19.48
CA SER A 169 -12.13 -1.16 19.69
C SER A 169 -12.99 -1.77 20.79
N LYS A 170 -12.95 -3.08 20.95
CA LYS A 170 -13.58 -3.82 22.07
C LYS A 170 -12.63 -4.04 23.25
N ILE A 171 -11.45 -3.42 23.23
CA ILE A 171 -10.40 -3.58 24.23
C ILE A 171 -10.87 -2.97 25.54
N THR A 172 -10.74 -3.73 26.62
CA THR A 172 -11.13 -3.35 27.99
C THR A 172 -9.92 -3.09 28.89
N SER A 173 -8.79 -3.72 28.60
CA SER A 173 -7.51 -3.44 29.29
C SER A 173 -6.32 -3.51 28.35
N VAL A 174 -5.29 -2.74 28.66
CA VAL A 174 -4.02 -2.70 27.95
C VAL A 174 -2.88 -2.71 28.94
N GLU A 175 -1.99 -3.69 28.83
CA GLU A 175 -0.75 -3.80 29.58
C GLU A 175 0.44 -3.72 28.63
N MET A 176 1.63 -3.40 29.16
CA MET A 176 2.90 -3.45 28.44
C MET A 176 3.77 -4.54 29.04
N GLU A 177 4.46 -5.35 28.20
CA GLU A 177 5.49 -6.29 28.65
C GLU A 177 6.67 -5.61 29.35
#